data_c7c67e0f781b54fde55d135d9137c953
#
_entry.id   c7c67e0f781b54fde55d135d9137c953
#
_cell.length_a   1.000
_cell.length_b   1.000
_cell.length_c   1.000
_cell.angle_alpha   90.00
_cell.angle_beta   90.00
_cell.angle_gamma   90.00
#
_symmetry.space_group_name_H-M   'P 1'
#
loop_
_entity.id
_entity.type
_entity.pdbx_description
1 polymer ?
#
loop_
_entity_poly.entity_id
_entity_poly.type
_entity_poly.pdbx_seq_one_letter_code
_entity_poly.pdbx_strand_id
1 'polypeptide(L)'
;MFLMGCNVHMHPYADYLQQAVGRDDHDTLAKKMGAPHRTVALDKGGDLWTYDYCPSGQYLGSPQCEQLNLIFDKSGTLVEWSDN
;
A
#
# COMPACT_ATOMS: atom_id res chain seq x y z
N MET A 1 3.34 -15.40 18.91
CA MET A 1 3.07 -15.28 18.61
C MET A 1 2.39 -15.23 17.80
N PHE A 2 1.98 -15.42 17.82
CA PHE A 2 1.50 -15.39 17.41
C PHE A 2 0.76 -15.36 16.64
N LEU A 3 0.40 -15.63 16.71
CA LEU A 3 -0.37 -15.62 16.28
C LEU A 3 -0.86 -15.15 15.44
N MET A 4 -0.56 -14.96 15.55
CA MET A 4 -1.04 -14.47 14.74
C MET A 4 -1.57 -14.95 13.43
N GLY A 5 -1.51 -15.81 12.90
CA GLY A 5 -1.97 -16.47 11.70
C GLY A 5 -3.42 -16.31 11.35
N CYS A 6 -4.13 -15.74 12.21
CA CYS A 6 -5.54 -15.50 11.95
C CYS A 6 -5.78 -14.38 10.93
N ASN A 7 -4.73 -13.73 10.48
CA ASN A 7 -4.88 -12.59 9.58
C ASN A 7 -4.84 -13.05 8.12
N VAL A 8 -5.76 -13.91 7.78
CA VAL A 8 -5.79 -14.51 6.46
C VAL A 8 -6.11 -13.52 5.34
N HIS A 9 -6.67 -12.37 5.71
CA HIS A 9 -7.03 -11.35 4.73
C HIS A 9 -5.97 -10.28 4.57
N MET A 10 -4.86 -10.43 5.25
CA MET A 10 -3.82 -9.42 5.18
C MET A 10 -3.21 -9.39 3.79
N HIS A 11 -3.00 -8.18 3.30
CA HIS A 11 -2.29 -7.97 2.05
C HIS A 11 -0.87 -8.56 2.18
N PRO A 12 -0.29 -9.10 1.08
CA PRO A 12 1.06 -9.67 1.16
C PRO A 12 2.12 -8.71 1.71
N TYR A 13 1.92 -7.42 1.56
CA TYR A 13 2.88 -6.43 2.04
C TYR A 13 2.50 -5.83 3.40
N ALA A 14 1.46 -6.33 4.06
CA ALA A 14 0.98 -5.70 5.28
C ALA A 14 2.04 -5.65 6.37
N ASP A 15 2.77 -6.76 6.58
CA ASP A 15 3.81 -6.79 7.60
C ASP A 15 4.89 -5.76 7.32
N TYR A 16 5.31 -5.66 6.07
CA TYR A 16 6.32 -4.69 5.68
C TYR A 16 5.81 -3.27 5.89
N LEU A 17 4.58 -3.00 5.46
CA LEU A 17 4.02 -1.65 5.54
C LEU A 17 3.86 -1.18 6.98
N GLN A 18 3.48 -2.08 7.88
CA GLN A 18 3.38 -1.72 9.29
C GLN A 18 4.70 -1.24 9.85
N GLN A 19 5.80 -1.79 9.37
CA GLN A 19 7.13 -1.39 9.82
C GLN A 19 7.63 -0.17 9.08
N ALA A 20 7.12 0.08 7.88
CA ALA A 20 7.60 1.15 7.03
C ALA A 20 7.02 2.52 7.41
N VAL A 21 5.86 2.54 8.08
CA VAL A 21 5.21 3.79 8.45
C VAL A 21 6.13 4.62 9.32
N GLY A 22 6.35 5.87 8.92
CA GLY A 22 7.22 6.79 9.63
C GLY A 22 8.70 6.55 9.39
N ARG A 23 9.06 5.58 8.54
CA ARG A 23 10.45 5.20 8.35
C ARG A 23 10.88 5.22 6.88
N ASP A 24 10.10 4.61 6.00
CA ASP A 24 10.49 4.44 4.61
C ASP A 24 9.87 5.51 3.74
N ASP A 25 10.60 5.93 2.72
CA ASP A 25 10.11 6.92 1.77
C ASP A 25 9.57 6.25 0.51
N HIS A 26 9.00 7.08 -0.37
CA HIS A 26 8.36 6.56 -1.58
C HIS A 26 9.37 5.90 -2.52
N ASP A 27 10.62 6.35 -2.55
CA ASP A 27 11.63 5.70 -3.40
C ASP A 27 11.90 4.28 -2.92
N THR A 28 12.01 4.09 -1.61
CA THR A 28 12.23 2.77 -1.03
C THR A 28 11.04 1.86 -1.32
N LEU A 29 9.83 2.39 -1.19
CA LEU A 29 8.63 1.61 -1.45
C LEU A 29 8.51 1.25 -2.93
N ALA A 30 8.89 2.16 -3.82
CA ALA A 30 8.85 1.86 -5.25
C ALA A 30 9.84 0.75 -5.62
N LYS A 31 10.99 0.71 -4.95
CA LYS A 31 11.94 -0.37 -5.18
C LYS A 31 11.42 -1.71 -4.67
N LYS A 32 10.67 -1.67 -3.57
CA LYS A 32 10.14 -2.88 -2.95
C LYS A 32 8.93 -3.41 -3.68
N MET A 33 8.02 -2.53 -4.05
CA MET A 33 6.70 -2.91 -4.54
C MET A 33 6.49 -2.60 -6.03
N GLY A 34 7.41 -1.86 -6.63
CA GLY A 34 7.22 -1.42 -8.00
C GLY A 34 6.44 -0.11 -8.06
N ALA A 35 6.19 0.36 -9.27
CA ALA A 35 5.47 1.60 -9.46
C ALA A 35 3.99 1.43 -9.10
N PRO A 36 3.36 2.45 -8.51
CA PRO A 36 1.94 2.36 -8.20
C PRO A 36 1.11 2.43 -9.48
N HIS A 37 -0.10 1.92 -9.41
CA HIS A 37 -1.04 1.99 -10.53
C HIS A 37 -1.57 3.40 -10.70
N ARG A 38 -1.71 4.14 -9.60
CA ARG A 38 -2.19 5.51 -9.64
C ARG A 38 -1.49 6.34 -8.58
N THR A 39 -1.29 7.63 -8.87
CA THR A 39 -0.78 8.57 -7.89
C THR A 39 -1.65 9.82 -7.93
N VAL A 40 -1.88 10.40 -6.75
CA VAL A 40 -2.64 11.64 -6.62
C VAL A 40 -1.87 12.56 -5.69
N ALA A 41 -1.62 13.78 -6.14
CA ALA A 41 -1.00 14.79 -5.29
C ALA A 41 -2.03 15.28 -4.27
N LEU A 42 -1.61 15.38 -3.02
CA LEU A 42 -2.48 15.82 -1.94
C LEU A 42 -2.32 17.32 -1.71
N ASP A 43 -3.39 17.94 -1.21
CA ASP A 43 -3.41 19.39 -1.02
C ASP A 43 -2.30 19.88 -0.10
N LYS A 44 -1.88 19.05 0.83
CA LYS A 44 -0.87 19.45 1.83
C LYS A 44 0.54 19.10 1.41
N GLY A 45 0.72 18.74 0.16
CA GLY A 45 2.06 18.49 -0.37
C GLY A 45 2.54 17.07 -0.36
N GLY A 46 1.72 16.15 0.14
CA GLY A 46 2.05 14.73 0.08
C GLY A 46 1.48 14.07 -1.16
N ASP A 47 1.53 12.74 -1.17
CA ASP A 47 1.03 11.95 -2.28
C ASP A 47 0.22 10.77 -1.78
N LEU A 48 -0.78 10.40 -2.55
CA LEU A 48 -1.52 9.16 -2.36
C LEU A 48 -1.16 8.22 -3.50
N TRP A 49 -0.65 7.04 -3.17
CA TRP A 49 -0.33 6.00 -4.15
C TRP A 49 -1.33 4.87 -3.99
N THR A 50 -1.80 4.36 -5.11
CA THR A 50 -2.76 3.25 -5.11
C THR A 50 -2.21 2.10 -5.93
N TYR A 51 -2.20 0.91 -5.32
CA TYR A 51 -1.86 -0.34 -5.98
C TYR A 51 -3.12 -1.20 -6.04
N ASP A 52 -3.38 -1.76 -7.21
CA ASP A 52 -4.54 -2.65 -7.39
C ASP A 52 -4.04 -4.08 -7.53
N TYR A 53 -4.62 -4.98 -6.74
CA TYR A 53 -4.25 -6.39 -6.75
C TYR A 53 -5.49 -7.22 -7.04
N CYS A 54 -5.39 -8.05 -8.06
CA CYS A 54 -6.49 -8.94 -8.42
C CYS A 54 -6.01 -10.37 -8.35
N PRO A 55 -6.79 -11.29 -7.76
CA PRO A 55 -6.44 -12.69 -7.80
C PRO A 55 -6.35 -13.19 -9.25
N SER A 56 -5.64 -14.29 -9.42
CA SER A 56 -5.50 -14.89 -10.72
C SER A 56 -6.87 -15.13 -11.35
N GLY A 57 -7.02 -14.70 -12.60
CA GLY A 57 -8.28 -14.84 -13.29
C GLY A 57 -9.28 -13.73 -13.09
N GLN A 58 -8.93 -12.74 -12.24
CA GLN A 58 -9.81 -11.60 -12.00
C GLN A 58 -9.28 -10.40 -12.75
N TYR A 59 -10.13 -9.40 -12.95
CA TYR A 59 -9.78 -8.17 -13.64
C TYR A 59 -10.05 -6.97 -12.73
N LEU A 60 -9.45 -5.85 -13.06
CA LEU A 60 -9.66 -4.62 -12.30
C LEU A 60 -11.14 -4.26 -12.29
N GLY A 61 -11.63 -3.87 -11.12
CA GLY A 61 -13.04 -3.61 -10.91
C GLY A 61 -13.80 -4.80 -10.39
N SER A 62 -13.19 -5.99 -10.41
CA SER A 62 -13.81 -7.17 -9.84
C SER A 62 -13.94 -7.04 -8.33
N PRO A 63 -15.04 -7.55 -7.72
CA PRO A 63 -15.16 -7.49 -6.27
C PRO A 63 -14.10 -8.27 -5.52
N GLN A 64 -13.39 -9.19 -6.18
CA GLN A 64 -12.30 -9.90 -5.53
C GLN A 64 -10.99 -9.15 -5.56
N CYS A 65 -10.88 -8.08 -6.32
CA CYS A 65 -9.65 -7.29 -6.36
C CYS A 65 -9.54 -6.44 -5.10
N GLU A 66 -8.30 -6.28 -4.65
CA GLU A 66 -7.99 -5.46 -3.49
C GLU A 66 -7.27 -4.21 -3.92
N GLN A 67 -7.45 -3.16 -3.15
CA GLN A 67 -6.80 -1.89 -3.42
C GLN A 67 -6.00 -1.49 -2.20
N LEU A 68 -4.72 -1.23 -2.42
CA LEU A 68 -3.81 -0.80 -1.37
C LEU A 68 -3.51 0.68 -1.56
N ASN A 69 -3.74 1.46 -0.53
CA ASN A 69 -3.54 2.91 -0.56
C ASN A 69 -2.43 3.29 0.40
N LEU A 70 -1.47 4.05 -0.09
CA LEU A 70 -0.34 4.54 0.70
C LEU A 70 -0.34 6.05 0.68
N ILE A 71 -0.22 6.64 1.86
CA ILE A 71 -0.19 8.10 1.99
C ILE A 71 1.18 8.53 2.44
N PHE A 72 1.79 9.43 1.68
CA PHE A 72 3.10 9.99 1.96
C PHE A 72 2.96 11.45 2.34
N ASP A 73 3.78 11.91 3.28
CA ASP A 73 3.77 13.32 3.63
C ASP A 73 4.60 14.12 2.60
N LYS A 74 4.70 15.42 2.82
CA LYS A 74 5.38 16.28 1.86
C LYS A 74 6.86 15.99 1.73
N SER A 75 7.45 15.32 2.72
CA SER A 75 8.86 14.91 2.64
C SER A 75 9.03 13.57 1.92
N GLY A 76 7.93 12.91 1.56
CA GLY A 76 7.98 11.64 0.88
C GLY A 76 8.00 10.42 1.79
N THR A 77 7.78 10.61 3.08
CA THR A 77 7.78 9.51 4.05
C THR A 77 6.39 8.92 4.17
N LEU A 78 6.31 7.58 4.19
CA LEU A 78 5.05 6.90 4.37
C LEU A 78 4.50 7.18 5.76
N VAL A 79 3.28 7.70 5.83
CA VAL A 79 2.66 8.03 7.11
C VAL A 79 1.44 7.19 7.41
N GLU A 80 0.82 6.60 6.39
CA GLU A 80 -0.39 5.83 6.59
C GLU A 80 -0.60 4.90 5.40
N TRP A 81 -1.22 3.75 5.65
CA TRP A 81 -1.63 2.86 4.57
C TRP A 81 -2.94 2.19 4.97
N SER A 82 -3.67 1.76 3.95
CA SER A 82 -4.90 1.01 4.17
C SER A 82 -5.12 0.08 2.98
N ASP A 83 -5.89 -0.98 3.20
CA ASP A 83 -6.31 -1.81 2.09
C ASP A 83 -7.81 -2.02 2.15
N ASN A 84 -8.37 -2.32 0.99
CA ASN A 84 -9.80 -2.58 0.86
C ASN A 84 -10.04 -4.00 0.43
#